data_b40928c8e47d7cb71dcec1553f61668d
#
_entry.id   b40928c8e47d7cb71dcec1553f61668d
#
_cell.length_a   1.000
_cell.length_b   1.000
_cell.length_c   1.000
_cell.angle_alpha   90.00
_cell.angle_beta   90.00
_cell.angle_gamma   90.00
#
_symmetry.space_group_name_H-M   'P 1'
#
loop_
_entity.id
_entity.type
_entity.pdbx_description
1 polymer ?
#
loop_
_entity_poly.entity_id
_entity_poly.type
_entity_poly.pdbx_seq_one_letter_code
_entity_poly.pdbx_strand_id
1 'polypeptide(L)'
;MAVKKGKVRNPAIAALSGALTGISIYGAMHVFDYWTFQRAVAGELRQAYSEDLQTALAESEEGVTEEDLLQSAIDIILIEETGQAGFIGYLQFTAQRGMELSRSSSGGIPVSGIGMWIYRALELSVIAGVSTAAGFRAAKEPFCESSDRWYGNPQRVGNVADDRSEAFMGFLDSNNYVKAGELINTHLDIPIPSLEVYLQLAPQEGMADSVVTLSKTSLNKDKKLELKQVLMGMVSPRELKQLQDSIPESAETQTNDSEPNNPVDET
;
A
#
# COMPACT_ATOMS: atom_id res chain seq x y z
N MET A 1 4.90 1.85 4.66
CA MET A 1 5.16 2.68 5.86
C MET A 1 6.55 2.46 6.48
N ALA A 2 7.06 1.23 6.59
CA ALA A 2 8.39 0.95 7.18
C ALA A 2 9.54 1.68 6.44
N VAL A 3 9.55 1.71 5.11
CA VAL A 3 10.56 2.38 4.28
C VAL A 3 10.66 3.87 4.60
N LYS A 4 9.53 4.57 4.69
CA LYS A 4 9.50 6.01 5.02
C LYS A 4 9.96 6.27 6.45
N LYS A 5 9.53 5.47 7.43
CA LYS A 5 9.97 5.58 8.83
C LYS A 5 11.46 5.29 9.00
N GLY A 6 11.98 4.29 8.28
CA GLY A 6 13.39 3.93 8.28
C GLY A 6 14.27 4.79 7.37
N LYS A 7 13.70 5.79 6.67
CA LYS A 7 14.43 6.68 5.74
C LYS A 7 15.25 5.91 4.69
N VAL A 8 14.74 4.78 4.24
CA VAL A 8 15.42 3.93 3.25
C VAL A 8 15.25 4.54 1.87
N ARG A 9 16.30 5.16 1.35
CA ARG A 9 16.32 5.89 0.07
C ARG A 9 16.79 5.04 -1.12
N ASN A 10 17.47 3.94 -0.86
CA ASN A 10 17.90 3.03 -1.92
C ASN A 10 16.72 2.14 -2.36
N PRO A 11 16.24 2.27 -3.61
CA PRO A 11 15.07 1.52 -4.09
C PRO A 11 15.27 0.00 -4.04
N ALA A 12 16.50 -0.50 -4.22
CA ALA A 12 16.78 -1.93 -4.17
C ALA A 12 16.67 -2.45 -2.72
N ILE A 13 17.21 -1.71 -1.75
CA ILE A 13 17.10 -2.06 -0.32
C ILE A 13 15.64 -1.97 0.12
N ALA A 14 14.93 -0.94 -0.30
CA ALA A 14 13.50 -0.78 0.01
C ALA A 14 12.64 -1.90 -0.59
N ALA A 15 12.93 -2.30 -1.81
CA ALA A 15 12.28 -3.44 -2.47
C ALA A 15 12.53 -4.75 -1.71
N LEU A 16 13.79 -5.02 -1.34
CA LEU A 16 14.14 -6.19 -0.54
C LEU A 16 13.45 -6.19 0.84
N SER A 17 13.45 -5.05 1.53
CA SER A 17 12.76 -4.89 2.80
C SER A 17 11.25 -5.12 2.65
N GLY A 18 10.65 -4.64 1.56
CA GLY A 18 9.26 -4.91 1.21
C GLY A 18 8.99 -6.39 1.00
N ALA A 19 9.84 -7.08 0.23
CA ALA A 19 9.73 -8.52 0.00
C ALA A 19 9.79 -9.31 1.32
N LEU A 20 10.80 -9.03 2.14
CA LEU A 20 10.96 -9.69 3.46
C LEU A 20 9.75 -9.43 4.37
N THR A 21 9.23 -8.21 4.38
CA THR A 21 8.01 -7.88 5.13
C THR A 21 6.81 -8.69 4.63
N GLY A 22 6.62 -8.80 3.32
CA GLY A 22 5.53 -9.59 2.74
C GLY A 22 5.65 -11.08 3.10
N ILE A 23 6.83 -11.65 2.99
CA ILE A 23 7.10 -13.05 3.38
C ILE A 23 6.83 -13.26 4.87
N SER A 24 7.28 -12.32 5.73
CA SER A 24 7.06 -12.42 7.18
C SER A 24 5.58 -12.34 7.56
N ILE A 25 4.82 -11.46 6.93
CA ILE A 25 3.37 -11.34 7.16
C ILE A 25 2.68 -12.65 6.74
N TYR A 26 3.02 -13.17 5.56
CA TYR A 26 2.47 -14.42 5.07
C TYR A 26 2.77 -15.60 6.01
N GLY A 27 4.04 -15.71 6.47
CA GLY A 27 4.43 -16.72 7.46
C GLY A 27 3.67 -16.57 8.78
N ALA A 28 3.52 -15.34 9.28
CA ALA A 28 2.80 -15.06 10.52
C ALA A 28 1.30 -15.44 10.43
N MET A 29 0.67 -15.23 9.28
CA MET A 29 -0.71 -15.69 9.05
C MET A 29 -0.84 -17.20 9.24
N HIS A 30 0.02 -17.99 8.60
CA HIS A 30 -0.02 -19.45 8.72
C HIS A 30 0.33 -19.96 10.12
N VAL A 31 1.22 -19.26 10.84
CA VAL A 31 1.47 -19.59 12.26
C VAL A 31 0.24 -19.30 13.11
N PHE A 32 -0.46 -18.19 12.84
CA PHE A 32 -1.70 -17.87 13.54
C PHE A 32 -2.82 -18.87 13.21
N ASP A 33 -2.94 -19.30 11.96
CA ASP A 33 -3.89 -20.34 11.54
C ASP A 33 -3.61 -21.67 12.24
N TYR A 34 -2.32 -22.05 12.36
CA TYR A 34 -1.91 -23.24 13.10
C TYR A 34 -2.28 -23.14 14.58
N TRP A 35 -2.03 -22.01 15.21
CA TRP A 35 -2.39 -21.81 16.60
C TRP A 35 -3.91 -21.85 16.84
N THR A 36 -4.72 -21.29 15.94
CA THR A 36 -6.18 -21.41 15.99
C THR A 36 -6.66 -22.83 15.79
N PHE A 37 -6.05 -23.57 14.86
CA PHE A 37 -6.30 -24.98 14.66
C PHE A 37 -6.03 -25.80 15.93
N GLN A 38 -4.86 -25.62 16.55
CA GLN A 38 -4.51 -26.31 17.79
C GLN A 38 -5.55 -26.04 18.90
N ARG A 39 -5.99 -24.79 19.07
CA ARG A 39 -7.02 -24.44 20.05
C ARG A 39 -8.37 -25.10 19.78
N ALA A 40 -8.78 -25.11 18.52
CA ALA A 40 -10.03 -25.72 18.13
C ALA A 40 -10.02 -27.23 18.40
N VAL A 41 -8.99 -27.94 17.94
CA VAL A 41 -8.84 -29.40 18.15
C VAL A 41 -8.68 -29.73 19.62
N ALA A 42 -7.89 -28.98 20.39
CA ALA A 42 -7.76 -29.15 21.81
C ALA A 42 -9.11 -29.01 22.54
N GLY A 43 -9.94 -28.05 22.11
CA GLY A 43 -11.30 -27.89 22.65
C GLY A 43 -12.21 -29.10 22.37
N GLU A 44 -12.16 -29.64 21.16
CA GLU A 44 -12.90 -30.83 20.76
C GLU A 44 -12.42 -32.08 21.56
N LEU A 45 -11.10 -32.24 21.69
CA LEU A 45 -10.51 -33.36 22.45
C LEU A 45 -10.90 -33.29 23.95
N ARG A 46 -10.85 -32.11 24.56
CA ARG A 46 -11.30 -31.89 25.93
C ARG A 46 -12.77 -32.32 26.12
N GLN A 47 -13.61 -31.92 25.19
CA GLN A 47 -15.04 -32.24 25.26
C GLN A 47 -15.30 -33.72 25.04
N ALA A 48 -14.60 -34.36 24.12
CA ALA A 48 -14.82 -35.76 23.76
C ALA A 48 -14.19 -36.75 24.76
N TYR A 49 -13.05 -36.44 25.37
CA TYR A 49 -12.20 -37.34 26.13
C TYR A 49 -11.85 -36.82 27.53
N SER A 50 -12.76 -36.09 28.20
CA SER A 50 -12.50 -35.45 29.50
C SER A 50 -12.08 -36.42 30.58
N GLU A 51 -12.69 -37.63 30.66
CA GLU A 51 -12.39 -38.68 31.66
C GLU A 51 -11.04 -39.34 31.37
N ASP A 52 -10.77 -39.66 30.10
CA ASP A 52 -9.51 -40.26 29.66
C ASP A 52 -8.32 -39.34 29.88
N LEU A 53 -8.49 -38.03 29.61
CA LEU A 53 -7.49 -37.01 29.87
C LEU A 53 -7.12 -36.88 31.35
N GLN A 54 -8.12 -36.91 32.23
CA GLN A 54 -7.89 -36.91 33.68
C GLN A 54 -7.13 -38.16 34.14
N THR A 55 -7.47 -39.33 33.60
CA THR A 55 -6.78 -40.59 33.89
C THR A 55 -5.34 -40.55 33.39
N ALA A 56 -5.14 -40.13 32.16
CA ALA A 56 -3.79 -39.98 31.56
C ALA A 56 -2.93 -38.99 32.34
N LEU A 57 -3.52 -37.87 32.80
CA LEU A 57 -2.81 -36.88 33.61
C LEU A 57 -2.39 -37.46 34.98
N ALA A 58 -3.26 -38.29 35.61
CA ALA A 58 -2.96 -38.93 36.88
C ALA A 58 -1.86 -40.01 36.79
N GLU A 59 -1.72 -40.64 35.62
CA GLU A 59 -0.69 -41.64 35.30
C GLU A 59 0.58 -41.05 34.74
N SER A 60 0.59 -39.78 34.38
CA SER A 60 1.73 -39.08 33.79
C SER A 60 2.83 -38.80 34.80
N GLU A 61 4.05 -38.60 34.33
CA GLU A 61 5.20 -38.17 35.12
C GLU A 61 4.95 -36.78 35.77
N GLU A 62 5.59 -36.52 36.91
CA GLU A 62 5.47 -35.25 37.62
C GLU A 62 5.94 -34.09 36.72
N GLY A 63 5.04 -33.13 36.43
CA GLY A 63 5.32 -31.96 35.61
C GLY A 63 4.69 -31.95 34.22
N VAL A 64 4.06 -33.03 33.77
CA VAL A 64 3.27 -33.07 32.53
C VAL A 64 1.98 -32.30 32.70
N THR A 65 1.69 -31.37 31.82
CA THR A 65 0.45 -30.58 31.86
C THR A 65 -0.62 -31.14 30.91
N GLU A 66 -1.86 -30.73 31.11
CA GLU A 66 -2.96 -31.07 30.19
C GLU A 66 -2.68 -30.55 28.78
N GLU A 67 -2.08 -29.34 28.66
CA GLU A 67 -1.68 -28.80 27.41
C GLU A 67 -0.65 -29.66 26.66
N ASP A 68 0.30 -30.27 27.38
CA ASP A 68 1.32 -31.14 26.79
C ASP A 68 0.67 -32.44 26.23
N LEU A 69 -0.30 -33.00 26.95
CA LEU A 69 -1.04 -34.17 26.48
C LEU A 69 -1.88 -33.85 25.25
N LEU A 70 -2.58 -32.72 25.26
CA LEU A 70 -3.38 -32.27 24.11
C LEU A 70 -2.50 -31.98 22.90
N GLN A 71 -1.36 -31.32 23.10
CA GLN A 71 -0.41 -31.07 22.02
C GLN A 71 0.13 -32.37 21.43
N SER A 72 0.47 -33.34 22.29
CA SER A 72 0.94 -34.66 21.84
C SER A 72 -0.15 -35.39 21.04
N ALA A 73 -1.40 -35.33 21.48
CA ALA A 73 -2.53 -35.93 20.76
C ALA A 73 -2.75 -35.28 19.39
N ILE A 74 -2.64 -33.93 19.30
CA ILE A 74 -2.72 -33.20 18.03
C ILE A 74 -1.58 -33.61 17.09
N ASP A 75 -0.37 -33.73 17.62
CA ASP A 75 0.80 -34.15 16.81
C ASP A 75 0.63 -35.60 16.32
N ILE A 76 0.09 -36.49 17.11
CA ILE A 76 -0.22 -37.86 16.67
C ILE A 76 -1.23 -37.86 15.52
N ILE A 77 -2.32 -37.08 15.64
CA ILE A 77 -3.31 -36.94 14.56
C ILE A 77 -2.66 -36.44 13.29
N LEU A 78 -1.80 -35.41 13.41
CA LEU A 78 -1.09 -34.85 12.24
C LEU A 78 -0.11 -35.86 11.63
N ILE A 79 0.58 -36.66 12.45
CA ILE A 79 1.49 -37.72 11.97
C ILE A 79 0.71 -38.83 11.24
N GLU A 80 -0.42 -39.28 11.79
CA GLU A 80 -1.25 -40.29 11.14
C GLU A 80 -1.78 -39.85 9.78
N GLU A 81 -2.22 -38.61 9.69
CA GLU A 81 -2.79 -38.05 8.46
C GLU A 81 -1.73 -37.63 7.42
N THR A 82 -0.56 -37.15 7.85
CA THR A 82 0.41 -36.52 6.95
C THR A 82 1.82 -37.09 7.01
N GLY A 83 2.13 -37.89 8.01
CA GLY A 83 3.49 -38.39 8.29
C GLY A 83 4.38 -37.35 9.00
N GLN A 84 3.86 -36.19 9.40
CA GLN A 84 4.64 -35.09 9.97
C GLN A 84 3.90 -34.47 11.16
N ALA A 85 4.64 -34.16 12.24
CA ALA A 85 4.11 -33.42 13.38
C ALA A 85 4.19 -31.90 13.22
N GLY A 86 3.55 -31.18 14.11
CA GLY A 86 3.68 -29.74 14.29
C GLY A 86 3.23 -28.90 13.11
N PHE A 87 3.83 -27.73 12.95
CA PHE A 87 3.43 -26.76 11.93
C PHE A 87 3.53 -27.31 10.49
N ILE A 88 4.54 -28.12 10.20
CA ILE A 88 4.70 -28.72 8.86
C ILE A 88 3.60 -29.75 8.60
N GLY A 89 3.28 -30.61 9.59
CA GLY A 89 2.14 -31.52 9.51
C GLY A 89 0.82 -30.78 9.27
N TYR A 90 0.58 -29.68 9.98
CA TYR A 90 -0.58 -28.81 9.75
C TYR A 90 -0.65 -28.25 8.32
N LEU A 91 0.46 -27.72 7.80
CA LEU A 91 0.49 -27.22 6.42
C LEU A 91 0.16 -28.31 5.40
N GLN A 92 0.66 -29.52 5.62
CA GLN A 92 0.41 -30.66 4.76
C GLN A 92 -1.03 -31.17 4.90
N PHE A 93 -1.55 -31.25 6.11
CA PHE A 93 -2.94 -31.58 6.42
C PHE A 93 -3.93 -30.65 5.70
N THR A 94 -3.74 -29.34 5.85
CA THR A 94 -4.58 -28.36 5.17
C THR A 94 -4.43 -28.37 3.65
N ALA A 95 -3.23 -28.71 3.13
CA ALA A 95 -3.04 -28.89 1.70
C ALA A 95 -3.76 -30.13 1.16
N GLN A 96 -3.80 -31.24 1.90
CA GLN A 96 -4.50 -32.45 1.51
C GLN A 96 -6.03 -32.27 1.55
N ARG A 97 -6.56 -31.64 2.62
CA ARG A 97 -7.99 -31.29 2.72
C ARG A 97 -8.42 -30.31 1.64
N GLY A 98 -7.53 -29.37 1.30
CA GLY A 98 -7.77 -28.39 0.25
C GLY A 98 -8.78 -27.31 0.63
N MET A 99 -9.20 -26.55 -0.38
CA MET A 99 -10.23 -25.52 -0.30
C MET A 99 -11.09 -25.54 -1.56
N GLU A 100 -12.30 -25.00 -1.47
CA GLU A 100 -13.12 -24.71 -2.63
C GLU A 100 -12.92 -23.28 -3.08
N LEU A 101 -12.45 -23.10 -4.32
CA LEU A 101 -12.38 -21.80 -4.96
C LEU A 101 -13.72 -21.54 -5.68
N SER A 102 -14.56 -20.74 -5.05
CA SER A 102 -15.86 -20.34 -5.63
C SER A 102 -15.87 -18.87 -6.02
N ARG A 103 -16.29 -18.59 -7.24
CA ARG A 103 -16.51 -17.20 -7.72
C ARG A 103 -17.97 -16.77 -7.62
N SER A 104 -18.86 -17.69 -7.34
CA SER A 104 -20.31 -17.50 -7.31
C SER A 104 -20.95 -18.64 -6.53
N SER A 105 -22.20 -18.50 -6.14
CA SER A 105 -22.99 -19.46 -5.34
C SER A 105 -23.22 -20.82 -6.01
N SER A 106 -22.70 -21.07 -7.20
CA SER A 106 -22.81 -22.33 -7.93
C SER A 106 -21.47 -23.06 -7.99
N GLY A 107 -21.20 -23.96 -7.05
CA GLY A 107 -20.12 -24.95 -7.05
C GLY A 107 -18.72 -24.38 -7.22
N GLY A 108 -17.87 -24.57 -6.23
CA GLY A 108 -16.45 -24.20 -6.28
C GLY A 108 -15.60 -25.26 -6.99
N ILE A 109 -14.42 -24.86 -7.46
CA ILE A 109 -13.40 -25.80 -7.94
C ILE A 109 -12.62 -26.28 -6.73
N PRO A 110 -12.63 -27.59 -6.39
CA PRO A 110 -11.85 -28.11 -5.30
C PRO A 110 -10.35 -28.06 -5.66
N VAL A 111 -9.56 -27.45 -4.80
CA VAL A 111 -8.11 -27.39 -4.92
C VAL A 111 -7.49 -28.09 -3.72
N SER A 112 -6.80 -29.21 -3.94
CA SER A 112 -6.16 -30.00 -2.88
C SER A 112 -4.79 -30.52 -3.34
N GLY A 113 -4.03 -31.09 -2.42
CA GLY A 113 -2.73 -31.69 -2.69
C GLY A 113 -1.75 -30.70 -3.30
N ILE A 114 -1.16 -31.05 -4.44
CA ILE A 114 -0.18 -30.22 -5.14
C ILE A 114 -0.79 -28.89 -5.63
N GLY A 115 -2.09 -28.89 -5.96
CA GLY A 115 -2.81 -27.67 -6.36
C GLY A 115 -2.81 -26.63 -5.25
N MET A 116 -2.96 -27.06 -3.99
CA MET A 116 -2.91 -26.17 -2.82
C MET A 116 -1.51 -25.57 -2.60
N TRP A 117 -0.45 -26.35 -2.84
CA TRP A 117 0.91 -25.82 -2.77
C TRP A 117 1.20 -24.78 -3.86
N ILE A 118 0.71 -25.02 -5.08
CA ILE A 118 0.79 -24.02 -6.17
C ILE A 118 0.03 -22.76 -5.80
N TYR A 119 -1.19 -22.90 -5.24
CA TYR A 119 -1.99 -21.78 -4.78
C TYR A 119 -1.25 -20.94 -3.73
N ARG A 120 -0.69 -21.59 -2.70
CA ARG A 120 0.11 -20.92 -1.66
C ARG A 120 1.35 -20.21 -2.23
N ALA A 121 2.03 -20.83 -3.19
CA ALA A 121 3.18 -20.19 -3.86
C ALA A 121 2.77 -18.95 -4.65
N LEU A 122 1.61 -18.98 -5.32
CA LEU A 122 1.04 -17.82 -6.01
C LEU A 122 0.66 -16.72 -5.01
N GLU A 123 -0.02 -17.07 -3.93
CA GLU A 123 -0.43 -16.13 -2.88
C GLU A 123 0.79 -15.44 -2.25
N LEU A 124 1.82 -16.20 -1.86
CA LEU A 124 3.09 -15.66 -1.39
C LEU A 124 3.74 -14.72 -2.42
N SER A 125 3.74 -15.11 -3.69
CA SER A 125 4.32 -14.33 -4.79
C SER A 125 3.59 -13.00 -4.97
N VAL A 126 2.26 -12.98 -4.87
CA VAL A 126 1.45 -11.76 -4.95
C VAL A 126 1.73 -10.85 -3.75
N ILE A 127 1.70 -11.39 -2.53
CA ILE A 127 1.94 -10.61 -1.31
C ILE A 127 3.36 -10.01 -1.31
N ALA A 128 4.36 -10.84 -1.59
CA ALA A 128 5.75 -10.40 -1.68
C ALA A 128 5.94 -9.38 -2.82
N GLY A 129 5.34 -9.62 -3.99
CA GLY A 129 5.41 -8.72 -5.14
C GLY A 129 4.79 -7.35 -4.88
N VAL A 130 3.60 -7.30 -4.29
CA VAL A 130 2.93 -6.04 -3.93
C VAL A 130 3.75 -5.28 -2.88
N SER A 131 4.24 -5.98 -1.85
CA SER A 131 5.06 -5.38 -0.79
C SER A 131 6.39 -4.85 -1.33
N THR A 132 7.03 -5.57 -2.25
CA THR A 132 8.23 -5.15 -2.98
C THR A 132 7.98 -3.88 -3.79
N ALA A 133 6.91 -3.87 -4.58
CA ALA A 133 6.54 -2.72 -5.40
C ALA A 133 6.22 -1.48 -4.55
N ALA A 134 5.54 -1.66 -3.42
CA ALA A 134 5.25 -0.59 -2.47
C ALA A 134 6.53 -0.01 -1.85
N GLY A 135 7.48 -0.87 -1.44
CA GLY A 135 8.78 -0.45 -0.93
C GLY A 135 9.59 0.32 -1.96
N PHE A 136 9.68 -0.22 -3.17
CA PHE A 136 10.39 0.40 -4.29
C PHE A 136 9.83 1.80 -4.65
N ARG A 137 8.50 1.92 -4.73
CA ARG A 137 7.83 3.21 -5.00
C ARG A 137 8.09 4.21 -3.88
N ALA A 138 7.95 3.79 -2.63
CA ALA A 138 8.18 4.66 -1.48
C ALA A 138 9.60 5.22 -1.41
N ALA A 139 10.62 4.45 -1.84
CA ALA A 139 12.00 4.92 -1.87
C ALA A 139 12.32 5.86 -3.04
N LYS A 140 11.45 5.94 -4.04
CA LYS A 140 11.57 6.87 -5.17
C LYS A 140 10.92 8.23 -4.90
N GLU A 141 10.16 8.36 -3.83
CA GLU A 141 9.58 9.65 -3.46
C GLU A 141 10.69 10.65 -3.11
N PRO A 142 10.50 11.94 -3.41
CA PRO A 142 11.46 12.98 -3.07
C PRO A 142 11.70 13.06 -1.55
N PHE A 143 12.96 13.23 -1.17
CA PHE A 143 13.41 13.37 0.21
C PHE A 143 14.23 14.64 0.38
N CYS A 144 13.90 15.46 1.37
CA CYS A 144 14.59 16.70 1.68
C CYS A 144 15.73 16.43 2.67
N GLU A 145 16.96 16.50 2.19
CA GLU A 145 18.17 16.24 3.00
C GLU A 145 18.34 17.26 4.15
N SER A 146 18.04 18.53 3.88
CA SER A 146 18.24 19.61 4.86
C SER A 146 17.29 19.51 6.06
N SER A 147 16.07 19.02 5.86
CA SER A 147 15.09 18.84 6.94
C SER A 147 15.00 17.40 7.45
N ASP A 148 15.73 16.47 6.80
CA ASP A 148 15.68 15.03 7.09
C ASP A 148 14.24 14.47 7.06
N ARG A 149 13.42 14.92 6.10
CA ARG A 149 12.01 14.57 5.94
C ARG A 149 11.65 14.27 4.49
N TRP A 150 10.62 13.46 4.32
CA TRP A 150 10.00 13.26 3.02
C TRP A 150 9.16 14.49 2.66
N TYR A 151 9.15 14.82 1.36
CA TYR A 151 8.20 15.82 0.83
C TYR A 151 6.77 15.34 1.05
N GLY A 152 5.84 16.28 1.15
CA GLY A 152 4.41 16.01 1.20
C GLY A 152 3.87 15.42 -0.11
N ASN A 153 2.57 15.16 -0.15
CA ASN A 153 1.94 14.72 -1.39
C ASN A 153 2.03 15.83 -2.45
N PRO A 154 2.22 15.46 -3.73
CA PRO A 154 2.19 16.42 -4.82
C PRO A 154 0.80 17.11 -4.88
N GLN A 155 0.81 18.42 -4.89
CA GLN A 155 -0.38 19.26 -5.06
C GLN A 155 -0.44 19.73 -6.49
N ARG A 156 -1.56 19.52 -7.17
CA ARG A 156 -1.79 20.04 -8.51
C ARG A 156 -1.95 21.55 -8.43
N VAL A 157 -1.14 22.26 -9.19
CA VAL A 157 -1.17 23.75 -9.28
C VAL A 157 -2.02 24.21 -10.45
N GLY A 158 -1.95 23.48 -11.54
CA GLY A 158 -2.68 23.79 -12.75
C GLY A 158 -2.21 22.93 -13.93
N ASN A 159 -2.49 23.41 -15.11
CA ASN A 159 -2.11 22.74 -16.35
C ASN A 159 -1.61 23.75 -17.39
N VAL A 160 -0.89 23.24 -18.36
CA VAL A 160 -0.44 23.97 -19.54
C VAL A 160 -0.95 23.26 -20.78
N ALA A 161 -1.58 23.99 -21.70
CA ALA A 161 -2.07 23.44 -22.96
C ALA A 161 -0.91 22.84 -23.79
N ASP A 162 -1.17 21.77 -24.55
CA ASP A 162 -0.12 21.03 -25.28
C ASP A 162 0.67 21.90 -26.25
N ASP A 163 0.02 22.85 -26.92
CA ASP A 163 0.64 23.82 -27.84
C ASP A 163 1.61 24.80 -27.15
N ARG A 164 1.51 24.99 -25.85
CA ARG A 164 2.36 25.85 -25.01
C ARG A 164 3.36 25.06 -24.16
N SER A 165 3.28 23.75 -24.15
CA SER A 165 4.09 22.89 -23.28
C SER A 165 5.59 23.01 -23.56
N GLU A 166 5.99 23.15 -24.82
CA GLU A 166 7.39 23.35 -25.20
C GLU A 166 7.92 24.70 -24.74
N ALA A 167 7.14 25.79 -24.93
CA ALA A 167 7.51 27.11 -24.44
C ALA A 167 7.62 27.14 -22.91
N PHE A 168 6.71 26.48 -22.21
CA PHE A 168 6.72 26.32 -20.74
C PHE A 168 8.00 25.63 -20.25
N MET A 169 8.35 24.49 -20.84
CA MET A 169 9.61 23.80 -20.54
C MET A 169 10.83 24.66 -20.83
N GLY A 170 10.86 25.39 -21.96
CA GLY A 170 11.93 26.31 -22.30
C GLY A 170 12.08 27.48 -21.31
N PHE A 171 10.98 27.97 -20.73
CA PHE A 171 11.05 28.97 -19.67
C PHE A 171 11.60 28.40 -18.36
N LEU A 172 11.23 27.17 -17.99
CA LEU A 172 11.82 26.48 -16.82
C LEU A 172 13.32 26.26 -17.00
N ASP A 173 13.77 25.80 -18.18
CA ASP A 173 15.18 25.55 -18.50
C ASP A 173 16.00 26.84 -18.49
N SER A 174 15.39 27.96 -18.84
CA SER A 174 16.04 29.30 -18.82
C SER A 174 15.87 30.01 -17.47
N ASN A 175 15.36 29.35 -16.43
CA ASN A 175 15.06 29.91 -15.10
C ASN A 175 14.12 31.13 -15.15
N ASN A 176 13.23 31.20 -16.13
CA ASN A 176 12.25 32.29 -16.26
C ASN A 176 10.91 31.86 -15.68
N TYR A 177 10.87 31.70 -14.34
CA TYR A 177 9.72 31.20 -13.63
C TYR A 177 8.49 32.09 -13.69
N VAL A 178 8.67 33.40 -13.90
CA VAL A 178 7.55 34.33 -14.09
C VAL A 178 6.78 33.99 -15.36
N LYS A 179 7.48 33.89 -16.51
CA LYS A 179 6.82 33.53 -17.78
C LYS A 179 6.27 32.10 -17.77
N ALA A 180 6.91 31.20 -17.04
CA ALA A 180 6.36 29.85 -16.83
C ALA A 180 5.05 29.91 -16.06
N GLY A 181 4.98 30.67 -14.96
CA GLY A 181 3.77 30.83 -14.17
C GLY A 181 2.59 31.41 -14.95
N GLU A 182 2.84 32.40 -15.82
CA GLU A 182 1.82 33.01 -16.69
C GLU A 182 1.16 32.03 -17.68
N LEU A 183 1.83 30.90 -17.98
CA LEU A 183 1.29 29.87 -18.88
C LEU A 183 0.44 28.82 -18.15
N ILE A 184 0.49 28.79 -16.82
CA ILE A 184 -0.28 27.83 -16.02
C ILE A 184 -1.74 28.27 -15.95
N ASN A 185 -2.62 27.37 -16.37
CA ASN A 185 -4.06 27.55 -16.24
C ASN A 185 -4.55 26.76 -15.02
N THR A 186 -5.22 27.43 -14.11
CA THR A 186 -5.77 26.85 -12.88
C THR A 186 -7.16 26.22 -13.05
N HIS A 187 -7.83 26.46 -14.19
CA HIS A 187 -9.15 25.88 -14.46
C HIS A 187 -9.11 24.35 -14.61
N LEU A 188 -10.18 23.70 -14.20
CA LEU A 188 -10.30 22.23 -14.22
C LEU A 188 -10.58 21.68 -15.62
N ASP A 189 -11.20 22.45 -16.50
CA ASP A 189 -11.53 22.03 -17.88
C ASP A 189 -10.28 22.11 -18.77
N ILE A 190 -9.67 20.97 -18.96
CA ILE A 190 -8.39 20.85 -19.64
C ILE A 190 -8.61 20.21 -21.00
N PRO A 191 -8.18 20.85 -22.12
CA PRO A 191 -8.07 20.15 -23.38
C PRO A 191 -6.99 19.05 -23.26
N ILE A 192 -7.34 17.83 -23.62
CA ILE A 192 -6.40 16.70 -23.68
C ILE A 192 -5.87 16.61 -25.12
N PRO A 193 -4.55 16.52 -25.31
CA PRO A 193 -3.48 16.41 -24.33
C PRO A 193 -3.11 17.74 -23.65
N SER A 194 -2.57 17.66 -22.43
CA SER A 194 -2.07 18.79 -21.66
C SER A 194 -0.92 18.38 -20.74
N LEU A 195 -0.22 19.37 -20.20
CA LEU A 195 0.84 19.16 -19.22
C LEU A 195 0.35 19.62 -17.86
N GLU A 196 0.18 18.68 -16.92
CA GLU A 196 -0.18 18.99 -15.54
C GLU A 196 1.05 19.35 -14.72
N VAL A 197 0.92 20.40 -13.91
CA VAL A 197 1.97 20.91 -13.03
C VAL A 197 1.64 20.56 -11.59
N TYR A 198 2.53 19.84 -10.94
CA TYR A 198 2.43 19.47 -9.52
C TYR A 198 3.58 20.08 -8.74
N LEU A 199 3.28 20.53 -7.54
CA LEU A 199 4.26 21.01 -6.56
C LEU A 199 4.25 20.13 -5.32
N GLN A 200 5.45 19.84 -4.82
CA GLN A 200 5.66 19.29 -3.49
C GLN A 200 6.49 20.29 -2.70
N LEU A 201 5.84 20.97 -1.77
CA LEU A 201 6.49 21.99 -0.96
C LEU A 201 7.53 21.36 -0.04
N ALA A 202 8.62 22.08 0.19
CA ALA A 202 9.65 21.69 1.14
C ALA A 202 9.03 21.57 2.54
N PRO A 203 9.46 20.56 3.34
CA PRO A 203 8.96 20.37 4.71
C PRO A 203 9.26 21.54 5.65
N GLN A 204 10.22 22.39 5.30
CA GLN A 204 10.53 23.67 5.94
C GLN A 204 10.43 24.76 4.89
N GLU A 205 9.37 25.55 4.96
CA GLU A 205 9.15 26.66 4.05
C GLU A 205 10.33 27.66 4.07
N GLY A 206 10.76 28.05 2.88
CA GLY A 206 11.79 29.08 2.70
C GLY A 206 13.23 28.63 2.96
N MET A 207 13.47 27.39 3.44
CA MET A 207 14.83 26.90 3.75
C MET A 207 15.35 25.84 2.79
N ALA A 208 14.48 25.17 2.08
CA ALA A 208 14.84 24.08 1.18
C ALA A 208 14.11 24.21 -0.15
N ASP A 209 14.71 23.62 -1.19
CA ASP A 209 14.11 23.58 -2.52
C ASP A 209 12.82 22.74 -2.50
N SER A 210 11.83 23.18 -3.28
CA SER A 210 10.58 22.44 -3.52
C SER A 210 10.68 21.62 -4.79
N VAL A 211 9.84 20.62 -4.95
CA VAL A 211 9.87 19.76 -6.16
C VAL A 211 8.72 20.14 -7.08
N VAL A 212 9.06 20.41 -8.34
CA VAL A 212 8.11 20.59 -9.44
C VAL A 212 8.09 19.29 -10.24
N THR A 213 6.91 18.74 -10.45
CA THR A 213 6.70 17.56 -11.29
C THR A 213 5.75 17.91 -12.43
N LEU A 214 6.16 17.61 -13.65
CA LEU A 214 5.36 17.77 -14.85
C LEU A 214 4.89 16.42 -15.35
N SER A 215 3.59 16.28 -15.56
CA SER A 215 2.98 15.05 -16.07
C SER A 215 2.15 15.34 -17.32
N LYS A 216 2.44 14.66 -18.41
CA LYS A 216 1.63 14.75 -19.64
C LYS A 216 0.38 13.91 -19.47
N THR A 217 -0.76 14.54 -19.68
CA THR A 217 -2.07 13.90 -19.72
C THR A 217 -2.41 13.54 -21.15
N SER A 218 -2.71 12.29 -21.42
CA SER A 218 -3.10 11.80 -22.75
C SER A 218 -4.19 10.73 -22.64
N LEU A 219 -4.88 10.46 -23.74
CA LEU A 219 -5.78 9.32 -23.81
C LEU A 219 -5.03 8.12 -24.38
N ASN A 220 -5.11 6.98 -23.67
CA ASN A 220 -4.58 5.73 -24.18
C ASN A 220 -5.49 5.15 -25.30
N LYS A 221 -5.09 4.00 -25.87
CA LYS A 221 -5.84 3.30 -26.93
C LYS A 221 -7.27 2.96 -26.52
N ASP A 222 -7.54 2.79 -25.24
CA ASP A 222 -8.86 2.47 -24.67
C ASP A 222 -9.64 3.73 -24.27
N LYS A 223 -9.20 4.92 -24.70
CA LYS A 223 -9.78 6.23 -24.34
C LYS A 223 -9.79 6.50 -22.83
N LYS A 224 -8.92 5.84 -22.07
CA LYS A 224 -8.70 6.13 -20.66
C LYS A 224 -7.60 7.16 -20.49
N LEU A 225 -7.78 8.02 -19.49
CA LEU A 225 -6.80 9.03 -19.12
C LEU A 225 -5.53 8.36 -18.63
N GLU A 226 -4.40 8.71 -19.23
CA GLU A 226 -3.07 8.27 -18.85
C GLU A 226 -2.23 9.48 -18.45
N LEU A 227 -1.62 9.42 -17.27
CA LEU A 227 -0.70 10.41 -16.74
C LEU A 227 0.73 9.85 -16.82
N LYS A 228 1.58 10.51 -17.60
CA LYS A 228 2.99 10.14 -17.72
C LYS A 228 3.87 11.27 -17.23
N GLN A 229 4.67 11.03 -16.19
CA GLN A 229 5.66 11.98 -15.72
C GLN A 229 6.70 12.26 -16.82
N VAL A 230 6.88 13.52 -17.15
CA VAL A 230 7.81 14.00 -18.20
C VAL A 230 9.06 14.60 -17.58
N LEU A 231 8.90 15.40 -16.53
CA LEU A 231 9.99 16.10 -15.85
C LEU A 231 9.76 16.08 -14.35
N MET A 232 10.85 16.03 -13.58
CA MET A 232 10.89 16.33 -12.17
C MET A 232 12.13 17.17 -11.91
N GLY A 233 11.97 18.31 -11.28
CA GLY A 233 13.06 19.22 -10.97
C GLY A 233 12.90 19.85 -9.59
N MET A 234 13.99 20.40 -9.06
CA MET A 234 13.98 21.17 -7.83
C MET A 234 13.98 22.66 -8.16
N VAL A 235 13.20 23.43 -7.41
CA VAL A 235 13.10 24.88 -7.50
C VAL A 235 13.37 25.47 -6.13
N SER A 236 14.24 26.50 -6.12
CA SER A 236 14.55 27.22 -4.89
C SER A 236 13.33 27.99 -4.36
N PRO A 237 13.31 28.37 -3.08
CA PRO A 237 12.18 29.13 -2.50
C PRO A 237 11.88 30.42 -3.23
N ARG A 238 12.92 31.10 -3.77
CA ARG A 238 12.78 32.34 -4.55
C ARG A 238 12.10 32.08 -5.90
N GLU A 239 12.53 31.05 -6.60
CA GLU A 239 11.99 30.64 -7.89
C GLU A 239 10.56 30.12 -7.77
N LEU A 240 10.29 29.34 -6.71
CA LEU A 240 8.96 28.88 -6.37
C LEU A 240 8.01 30.05 -6.16
N LYS A 241 8.43 31.06 -5.39
CA LYS A 241 7.63 32.27 -5.17
C LYS A 241 7.36 33.01 -6.49
N GLN A 242 8.37 33.19 -7.34
CA GLN A 242 8.18 33.80 -8.65
C GLN A 242 7.17 33.03 -9.52
N LEU A 243 7.23 31.69 -9.50
CA LEU A 243 6.29 30.84 -10.21
C LEU A 243 4.87 31.02 -9.67
N GLN A 244 4.69 30.93 -8.35
CA GLN A 244 3.38 31.03 -7.70
C GLN A 244 2.74 32.40 -7.85
N ASP A 245 3.50 33.48 -7.65
CA ASP A 245 3.01 34.87 -7.75
C ASP A 245 2.58 35.22 -9.20
N SER A 246 3.05 34.46 -10.18
CA SER A 246 2.75 34.70 -11.62
C SER A 246 1.62 33.81 -12.15
N ILE A 247 1.11 32.87 -11.35
CA ILE A 247 -0.04 32.06 -11.74
C ILE A 247 -1.30 32.94 -11.70
N PRO A 248 -2.09 33.00 -12.80
CA PRO A 248 -3.31 33.78 -12.81
C PRO A 248 -4.29 33.30 -11.74
N GLU A 249 -4.79 34.23 -10.92
CA GLU A 249 -5.86 33.89 -9.96
C GLU A 249 -7.11 33.45 -10.71
N SER A 250 -7.68 32.31 -10.30
CA SER A 250 -8.96 31.85 -10.84
C SER A 250 -10.05 32.87 -10.49
N ALA A 251 -10.77 33.38 -11.46
CA ALA A 251 -11.85 34.36 -11.28
C ALA A 251 -13.07 33.81 -10.46
N GLU A 252 -13.00 32.59 -9.92
CA GLU A 252 -14.13 31.90 -9.25
C GLU A 252 -14.14 31.98 -7.73
N THR A 253 -13.24 32.75 -7.08
CA THR A 253 -13.30 32.87 -5.59
C THR A 253 -14.13 34.10 -5.13
N GLN A 254 -14.88 34.74 -6.00
CA GLN A 254 -15.84 35.80 -5.63
C GLN A 254 -17.25 35.33 -5.93
N THR A 255 -17.83 34.44 -5.12
CA THR A 255 -19.29 34.40 -4.89
C THR A 255 -19.59 33.35 -3.85
N ASN A 256 -19.86 33.78 -2.64
CA ASN A 256 -21.00 33.44 -1.81
C ASN A 256 -20.76 33.73 -0.33
N ASP A 257 -20.47 34.99 -0.02
CA ASP A 257 -20.87 35.55 1.29
C ASP A 257 -22.15 36.38 1.11
N SER A 258 -23.20 35.76 0.59
CA SER A 258 -24.56 36.26 0.75
C SER A 258 -25.30 35.24 1.63
N GLU A 259 -25.13 35.41 2.92
CA GLU A 259 -26.06 34.87 3.94
C GLU A 259 -27.50 35.15 3.54
N PRO A 260 -28.37 34.16 3.39
CA PRO A 260 -29.79 34.41 3.30
C PRO A 260 -30.26 34.86 4.69
N ASN A 261 -30.56 36.16 4.78
CA ASN A 261 -31.28 36.77 5.88
C ASN A 261 -32.65 36.09 6.03
N ASN A 262 -32.74 35.14 6.97
CA ASN A 262 -34.01 34.50 7.31
C ASN A 262 -34.77 35.48 8.23
N PRO A 263 -35.95 36.00 7.86
CA PRO A 263 -36.77 36.75 8.76
C PRO A 263 -37.32 35.80 9.83
N VAL A 264 -37.07 36.17 11.08
CA VAL A 264 -37.71 35.59 12.27
C VAL A 264 -39.17 35.96 12.21
N ASP A 265 -40.06 35.00 11.96
CA ASP A 265 -41.50 35.13 12.18
C ASP A 265 -41.77 34.98 13.68
N GLU A 266 -42.12 36.14 14.30
CA GLU A 266 -42.79 36.19 15.60
C GLU A 266 -44.26 35.85 15.38
N THR A 267 -44.73 34.72 15.89
CA THR A 267 -46.04 34.52 16.52
C THR A 267 -46.05 33.28 17.39
#